data_321d9583b825007e5a244c6c11bf5dc2
#
_entry.id   321d9583b825007e5a244c6c11bf5dc2
#
_cell.length_a   1.000
_cell.length_b   1.000
_cell.length_c   1.000
_cell.angle_alpha   90.00
_cell.angle_beta   90.00
_cell.angle_gamma   90.00
#
_symmetry.space_group_name_H-M   'P 1'
#
loop_
_entity.id
_entity.type
_entity.pdbx_description
1 polymer ?
#
loop_
_entity_poly.entity_id
_entity_poly.type
_entity_poly.pdbx_seq_one_letter_code
_entity_poly.pdbx_strand_id
1 'polypeptide(L)'
;MIGVLVSGEGTNLQALLDADLPVCAVASNRPEARALERAEAAGVPATTFPLEEFADREQRDTTMANWLQEQGVRLVVCAGYMHLLTPSFLERFGERIVNVHPSLLPEFPGATAIEDALAAGVETTGVTVHIVDEGLDTGHVMAQEAVPVEPRETLAERLHAVEHRLLPKVVSDLCAR
;
A
#
# COMPACT_ATOMS: atom_id res chain seq x y z
N MET A 1 -10.64 -9.92 6.85
CA MET A 1 -10.54 -10.09 5.37
C MET A 1 -9.91 -8.83 4.80
N ILE A 2 -8.81 -8.98 4.08
CA ILE A 2 -7.94 -7.90 3.59
C ILE A 2 -8.02 -7.84 2.06
N GLY A 3 -8.25 -6.64 1.51
CA GLY A 3 -8.03 -6.33 0.11
C GLY A 3 -6.71 -5.58 -0.05
N VAL A 4 -5.91 -5.93 -1.05
CA VAL A 4 -4.62 -5.29 -1.30
C VAL A 4 -4.65 -4.56 -2.64
N LEU A 5 -4.29 -3.28 -2.63
CA LEU A 5 -4.14 -2.46 -3.83
C LEU A 5 -2.67 -2.38 -4.21
N VAL A 6 -2.37 -2.64 -5.49
CA VAL A 6 -1.00 -2.74 -6.00
C VAL A 6 -0.86 -2.04 -7.36
N SER A 7 0.38 -1.63 -7.71
CA SER A 7 0.69 -1.08 -9.04
C SER A 7 1.91 -1.72 -9.70
N GLY A 8 2.67 -2.58 -9.01
CA GLY A 8 3.96 -3.07 -9.50
C GLY A 8 4.35 -4.47 -9.02
N GLU A 9 5.57 -4.59 -8.49
CA GLU A 9 6.21 -5.87 -8.13
C GLU A 9 5.47 -6.69 -7.06
N GLY A 10 4.76 -6.05 -6.14
CA GLY A 10 3.97 -6.72 -5.13
C GLY A 10 4.78 -7.37 -4.00
N THR A 11 5.96 -6.87 -3.69
CA THR A 11 6.79 -7.43 -2.60
C THR A 11 6.13 -7.25 -1.23
N ASN A 12 5.43 -6.14 -1.01
CA ASN A 12 4.62 -5.93 0.19
C ASN A 12 3.38 -6.84 0.24
N LEU A 13 2.74 -7.13 -0.92
CA LEU A 13 1.70 -8.16 -0.99
C LEU A 13 2.26 -9.53 -0.59
N GLN A 14 3.45 -9.89 -1.11
CA GLN A 14 4.09 -11.15 -0.74
C GLN A 14 4.34 -11.24 0.76
N ALA A 15 4.82 -10.15 1.38
CA ALA A 15 5.05 -10.13 2.82
C ALA A 15 3.77 -10.33 3.65
N LEU A 16 2.62 -9.82 3.17
CA LEU A 16 1.32 -10.07 3.81
C LEU A 16 0.88 -11.54 3.67
N LEU A 17 1.12 -12.14 2.49
CA LEU A 17 0.82 -13.56 2.23
C LEU A 17 1.72 -14.49 3.05
N ASP A 18 3.02 -14.20 3.11
CA ASP A 18 4.00 -14.99 3.89
C ASP A 18 3.74 -14.93 5.41
N ALA A 19 3.04 -13.88 5.86
CA ALA A 19 2.59 -13.74 7.25
C ALA A 19 1.24 -14.43 7.54
N ASP A 20 0.72 -15.24 6.61
CA ASP A 20 -0.56 -15.94 6.70
C ASP A 20 -1.75 -15.03 7.04
N LEU A 21 -1.68 -13.75 6.61
CA LEU A 21 -2.77 -12.81 6.81
C LEU A 21 -3.95 -13.10 5.86
N PRO A 22 -5.20 -12.84 6.29
CA PRO A 22 -6.39 -13.23 5.54
C PRO A 22 -6.65 -12.32 4.32
N VAL A 23 -5.68 -12.28 3.37
CA VAL A 23 -5.81 -11.59 2.09
C VAL A 23 -6.84 -12.35 1.24
N CYS A 24 -7.90 -11.67 0.83
CA CYS A 24 -9.01 -12.29 0.07
C CYS A 24 -9.23 -11.66 -1.29
N ALA A 25 -8.58 -10.53 -1.59
CA ALA A 25 -8.70 -9.85 -2.88
C ALA A 25 -7.48 -9.01 -3.18
N VAL A 26 -7.05 -8.96 -4.44
CA VAL A 26 -5.99 -8.07 -4.93
C VAL A 26 -6.52 -7.27 -6.11
N ALA A 27 -6.39 -5.95 -6.05
CA ALA A 27 -6.76 -5.06 -7.14
C ALA A 27 -5.55 -4.28 -7.64
N SER A 28 -5.39 -4.18 -8.95
CA SER A 28 -4.32 -3.39 -9.56
C SER A 28 -4.89 -2.36 -10.54
N ASN A 29 -4.24 -1.20 -10.63
CA ASN A 29 -4.50 -0.23 -11.69
C ASN A 29 -3.70 -0.54 -12.97
N ARG A 30 -2.85 -1.59 -12.95
CA ARG A 30 -1.99 -2.01 -14.08
C ARG A 30 -2.15 -3.49 -14.38
N PRO A 31 -2.56 -3.85 -15.59
CA PRO A 31 -2.71 -5.25 -15.98
C PRO A 31 -1.39 -6.04 -15.96
N GLU A 32 -0.26 -5.36 -16.18
CA GLU A 32 1.08 -5.95 -16.20
C GLU A 32 1.77 -6.05 -14.83
N ALA A 33 1.07 -5.70 -13.74
CA ALA A 33 1.65 -5.74 -12.41
C ALA A 33 1.99 -7.17 -11.98
N ARG A 34 3.25 -7.45 -11.65
CA ARG A 34 3.73 -8.76 -11.15
C ARG A 34 3.05 -9.21 -9.86
N ALA A 35 2.50 -8.27 -9.12
CA ALA A 35 1.66 -8.56 -7.95
C ALA A 35 0.47 -9.47 -8.27
N LEU A 36 -0.07 -9.42 -9.49
CA LEU A 36 -1.18 -10.28 -9.93
C LEU A 36 -0.75 -11.76 -10.03
N GLU A 37 0.48 -12.02 -10.52
CA GLU A 37 1.05 -13.37 -10.55
C GLU A 37 1.24 -13.94 -9.13
N ARG A 38 1.61 -13.09 -8.17
CA ARG A 38 1.72 -13.50 -6.75
C ARG A 38 0.38 -13.85 -6.15
N ALA A 39 -0.65 -13.05 -6.44
CA ALA A 39 -2.01 -13.32 -6.00
C ALA A 39 -2.54 -14.65 -6.58
N GLU A 40 -2.33 -14.89 -7.89
CA GLU A 40 -2.69 -16.13 -8.56
C GLU A 40 -1.98 -17.34 -7.94
N ALA A 41 -0.67 -17.25 -7.73
CA ALA A 41 0.12 -18.31 -7.10
C ALA A 41 -0.35 -18.64 -5.67
N ALA A 42 -0.91 -17.66 -4.95
CA ALA A 42 -1.49 -17.82 -3.63
C ALA A 42 -2.98 -18.24 -3.65
N GLY A 43 -3.58 -18.38 -4.83
CA GLY A 43 -5.01 -18.68 -4.98
C GLY A 43 -5.95 -17.55 -4.52
N VAL A 44 -5.46 -16.30 -4.51
CA VAL A 44 -6.23 -15.12 -4.12
C VAL A 44 -6.87 -14.48 -5.35
N PRO A 45 -8.18 -14.23 -5.36
CA PRO A 45 -8.86 -13.51 -6.43
C PRO A 45 -8.17 -12.17 -6.73
N ALA A 46 -7.85 -11.94 -7.99
CA ALA A 46 -7.20 -10.71 -8.43
C ALA A 46 -7.87 -10.16 -9.70
N THR A 47 -7.93 -8.84 -9.80
CA THR A 47 -8.47 -8.17 -11.00
C THR A 47 -7.81 -6.79 -11.21
N THR A 48 -8.07 -6.20 -12.38
CA THR A 48 -7.48 -4.91 -12.76
C THR A 48 -8.54 -3.86 -13.00
N PHE A 49 -8.16 -2.62 -12.70
CA PHE A 49 -8.97 -1.42 -12.88
C PHE A 49 -8.11 -0.33 -13.55
N PRO A 50 -7.66 -0.52 -14.80
CA PRO A 50 -6.88 0.48 -15.51
C PRO A 50 -7.76 1.70 -15.84
N LEU A 51 -7.23 2.90 -15.61
CA LEU A 51 -8.03 4.13 -15.68
C LEU A 51 -8.66 4.35 -17.08
N GLU A 52 -7.98 3.92 -18.12
CA GLU A 52 -8.43 4.02 -19.52
C GLU A 52 -9.71 3.24 -19.84
N GLU A 53 -10.11 2.30 -19.00
CA GLU A 53 -11.35 1.53 -19.14
C GLU A 53 -12.57 2.21 -18.49
N PHE A 54 -12.37 3.33 -17.83
CA PHE A 54 -13.41 4.06 -17.09
C PHE A 54 -13.53 5.50 -17.60
N ALA A 55 -14.69 6.11 -17.41
CA ALA A 55 -14.90 7.51 -17.80
C ALA A 55 -14.01 8.48 -16.99
N ASP A 56 -13.79 8.17 -15.72
CA ASP A 56 -12.97 8.94 -14.81
C ASP A 56 -12.52 8.11 -13.60
N ARG A 57 -11.76 8.75 -12.71
CA ARG A 57 -11.26 8.12 -11.47
C ARG A 57 -12.37 7.74 -10.50
N GLU A 58 -13.43 8.54 -10.46
CA GLU A 58 -14.57 8.32 -9.57
C GLU A 58 -15.30 7.02 -9.94
N GLN A 59 -15.56 6.81 -11.24
CA GLN A 59 -16.17 5.58 -11.73
C GLN A 59 -15.28 4.36 -11.48
N ARG A 60 -13.97 4.49 -11.75
CA ARG A 60 -13.00 3.41 -11.48
C ARG A 60 -13.01 3.01 -10.01
N ASP A 61 -12.85 3.98 -9.12
CA ASP A 61 -12.73 3.75 -7.68
C ASP A 61 -14.02 3.20 -7.07
N THR A 62 -15.16 3.70 -7.55
CA THR A 62 -16.48 3.14 -7.16
C THR A 62 -16.61 1.69 -7.58
N THR A 63 -16.21 1.36 -8.81
CA THR A 63 -16.28 -0.03 -9.32
C THR A 63 -15.32 -0.94 -8.56
N MET A 64 -14.10 -0.48 -8.31
CA MET A 64 -13.10 -1.20 -7.52
C MET A 64 -13.57 -1.44 -6.08
N ALA A 65 -14.16 -0.42 -5.43
CA ALA A 65 -14.68 -0.55 -4.07
C ALA A 65 -15.85 -1.54 -3.99
N ASN A 66 -16.77 -1.54 -4.97
CA ASN A 66 -17.86 -2.51 -5.05
C ASN A 66 -17.30 -3.93 -5.14
N TRP A 67 -16.37 -4.17 -6.07
CA TRP A 67 -15.75 -5.49 -6.23
C TRP A 67 -15.05 -5.96 -4.95
N LEU A 68 -14.28 -5.10 -4.28
CA LEU A 68 -13.64 -5.43 -3.00
C LEU A 68 -14.66 -5.81 -1.92
N GLN A 69 -15.77 -5.07 -1.82
CA GLN A 69 -16.85 -5.38 -0.89
C GLN A 69 -17.54 -6.73 -1.19
N GLU A 70 -17.74 -7.06 -2.47
CA GLU A 70 -18.24 -8.36 -2.93
C GLU A 70 -17.31 -9.52 -2.55
N GLN A 71 -15.99 -9.29 -2.53
CA GLN A 71 -14.99 -10.24 -2.03
C GLN A 71 -14.95 -10.33 -0.49
N GLY A 72 -15.76 -9.55 0.21
CA GLY A 72 -15.82 -9.54 1.68
C GLY A 72 -14.69 -8.74 2.36
N VAL A 73 -14.02 -7.85 1.63
CA VAL A 73 -12.96 -6.99 2.16
C VAL A 73 -13.49 -6.07 3.24
N ARG A 74 -12.78 -5.98 4.36
CA ARG A 74 -13.07 -5.08 5.48
C ARG A 74 -11.93 -4.13 5.81
N LEU A 75 -10.71 -4.47 5.42
CA LEU A 75 -9.51 -3.66 5.56
C LEU A 75 -8.82 -3.60 4.20
N VAL A 76 -8.50 -2.42 3.74
CA VAL A 76 -7.75 -2.19 2.50
C VAL A 76 -6.31 -1.85 2.83
N VAL A 77 -5.36 -2.47 2.14
CA VAL A 77 -3.94 -2.16 2.25
C VAL A 77 -3.42 -1.66 0.91
N CYS A 78 -2.96 -0.41 0.87
CA CYS A 78 -2.23 0.14 -0.26
C CYS A 78 -0.77 -0.31 -0.16
N ALA A 79 -0.38 -1.25 -1.02
CA ALA A 79 0.95 -1.87 -1.02
C ALA A 79 1.70 -1.47 -2.30
N GLY A 80 2.16 -0.22 -2.37
CA GLY A 80 2.75 0.37 -3.57
C GLY A 80 1.70 0.69 -4.64
N TYR A 81 0.54 1.18 -4.23
CA TYR A 81 -0.50 1.67 -5.13
C TYR A 81 -0.26 3.15 -5.47
N MET A 82 -0.08 3.45 -6.76
CA MET A 82 0.44 4.74 -7.23
C MET A 82 -0.64 5.78 -7.55
N HIS A 83 -1.91 5.55 -7.21
CA HIS A 83 -2.97 6.51 -7.41
C HIS A 83 -3.58 6.94 -6.08
N LEU A 84 -3.93 8.22 -5.97
CA LEU A 84 -4.77 8.71 -4.87
C LEU A 84 -6.18 8.13 -5.01
N LEU A 85 -6.74 7.68 -3.91
CA LEU A 85 -8.12 7.19 -3.84
C LEU A 85 -9.09 8.37 -3.79
N THR A 86 -10.23 8.24 -4.44
CA THR A 86 -11.28 9.27 -4.43
C THR A 86 -12.03 9.30 -3.10
N PRO A 87 -12.67 10.43 -2.72
CA PRO A 87 -13.47 10.51 -1.51
C PRO A 87 -14.52 9.40 -1.42
N SER A 88 -15.19 9.05 -2.50
CA SER A 88 -16.19 7.97 -2.51
C SER A 88 -15.61 6.59 -2.17
N PHE A 89 -14.35 6.31 -2.55
CA PHE A 89 -13.66 5.10 -2.12
C PHE A 89 -13.34 5.17 -0.62
N LEU A 90 -12.80 6.32 -0.16
CA LEU A 90 -12.44 6.52 1.23
C LEU A 90 -13.65 6.39 2.17
N GLU A 91 -14.80 6.96 1.80
CA GLU A 91 -16.04 6.88 2.58
C GLU A 91 -16.51 5.42 2.79
N ARG A 92 -16.29 4.53 1.81
CA ARG A 92 -16.73 3.14 1.89
C ARG A 92 -15.99 2.29 2.91
N PHE A 93 -14.71 2.59 3.11
CA PHE A 93 -13.85 1.84 4.03
C PHE A 93 -13.50 2.63 5.29
N GLY A 94 -13.62 3.97 5.27
CA GLY A 94 -13.30 4.86 6.38
C GLY A 94 -11.85 4.68 6.85
N GLU A 95 -11.64 4.68 8.16
CA GLU A 95 -10.31 4.50 8.78
C GLU A 95 -9.70 3.10 8.59
N ARG A 96 -10.29 2.27 7.73
CA ARG A 96 -9.82 0.91 7.41
C ARG A 96 -9.08 0.84 6.07
N ILE A 97 -8.36 1.90 5.73
CA ILE A 97 -7.44 1.93 4.59
C ILE A 97 -6.06 2.28 5.13
N VAL A 98 -5.09 1.42 4.90
CA VAL A 98 -3.72 1.55 5.40
C VAL A 98 -2.75 1.66 4.22
N ASN A 99 -1.75 2.51 4.34
CA ASN A 99 -0.66 2.62 3.37
C ASN A 99 0.69 2.41 4.06
N VAL A 100 1.66 1.88 3.33
CA VAL A 100 3.07 1.85 3.72
C VAL A 100 3.84 2.82 2.83
N HIS A 101 4.63 3.70 3.46
CA HIS A 101 5.36 4.78 2.79
C HIS A 101 6.84 4.76 3.20
N PRO A 102 7.79 4.88 2.23
CA PRO A 102 9.22 4.73 2.49
C PRO A 102 9.88 6.03 2.97
N SER A 103 9.29 6.70 3.95
CA SER A 103 9.90 7.83 4.68
C SER A 103 9.38 7.90 6.11
N LEU A 104 9.98 8.77 6.93
CA LEU A 104 9.45 9.16 8.25
C LEU A 104 8.49 10.34 8.06
N LEU A 105 7.23 10.07 7.73
CA LEU A 105 6.22 11.11 7.56
C LEU A 105 6.14 12.03 8.81
N PRO A 106 5.97 13.33 8.63
CA PRO A 106 5.57 14.06 7.41
C PRO A 106 6.69 14.41 6.43
N GLU A 107 7.91 13.90 6.62
CA GLU A 107 9.02 14.15 5.70
C GLU A 107 8.86 13.32 4.42
N PHE A 108 9.19 13.93 3.29
CA PHE A 108 9.21 13.29 1.96
C PHE A 108 7.92 12.53 1.60
N PRO A 109 6.75 13.19 1.57
CA PRO A 109 5.52 12.58 1.06
C PRO A 109 5.59 12.35 -0.45
N GLY A 110 4.77 11.45 -0.99
CA GLY A 110 4.65 11.23 -2.43
C GLY A 110 5.58 10.15 -2.98
N ALA A 111 5.56 10.00 -4.31
CA ALA A 111 6.12 8.84 -5.00
C ALA A 111 7.66 8.79 -5.06
N THR A 112 8.35 9.90 -4.76
CA THR A 112 9.81 10.06 -4.89
C THR A 112 10.52 10.14 -3.54
N ALA A 113 9.90 9.63 -2.47
CA ALA A 113 10.38 9.79 -1.10
C ALA A 113 11.84 9.35 -0.87
N ILE A 114 12.29 8.26 -1.51
CA ILE A 114 13.66 7.76 -1.39
C ILE A 114 14.64 8.71 -2.07
N GLU A 115 14.31 9.12 -3.30
CA GLU A 115 15.11 10.06 -4.07
C GLU A 115 15.19 11.42 -3.39
N ASP A 116 14.09 11.89 -2.82
CA ASP A 116 14.01 13.17 -2.12
C ASP A 116 14.85 13.15 -0.83
N ALA A 117 14.82 12.06 -0.06
CA ALA A 117 15.67 11.88 1.12
C ALA A 117 17.17 11.88 0.76
N LEU A 118 17.53 11.18 -0.32
CA LEU A 118 18.92 11.17 -0.85
C LEU A 118 19.35 12.55 -1.32
N ALA A 119 18.50 13.28 -2.03
CA ALA A 119 18.78 14.63 -2.53
C ALA A 119 18.90 15.65 -1.40
N ALA A 120 18.08 15.53 -0.34
CA ALA A 120 18.12 16.38 0.84
C ALA A 120 19.36 16.13 1.71
N GLY A 121 20.06 15.00 1.54
CA GLY A 121 21.26 14.67 2.30
C GLY A 121 21.00 14.40 3.78
N VAL A 122 19.81 13.93 4.13
CA VAL A 122 19.49 13.55 5.52
C VAL A 122 20.29 12.32 5.95
N GLU A 123 20.59 12.23 7.24
CA GLU A 123 21.34 11.08 7.81
C GLU A 123 20.40 9.88 8.06
N THR A 124 19.12 10.14 8.26
CA THR A 124 18.12 9.14 8.61
C THR A 124 16.84 9.40 7.83
N THR A 125 16.23 8.33 7.33
CA THR A 125 14.87 8.27 6.82
C THR A 125 14.15 7.08 7.47
N GLY A 126 13.14 6.50 6.86
CA GLY A 126 12.48 5.33 7.44
C GLY A 126 11.27 4.87 6.67
N VAL A 127 10.42 4.14 7.38
CA VAL A 127 9.16 3.62 6.87
C VAL A 127 8.04 4.04 7.81
N THR A 128 6.94 4.47 7.23
CA THR A 128 5.71 4.80 7.95
C THR A 128 4.56 3.92 7.46
N VAL A 129 3.82 3.33 8.38
CA VAL A 129 2.49 2.76 8.11
C VAL A 129 1.45 3.70 8.70
N HIS A 130 0.51 4.16 7.88
CA HIS A 130 -0.48 5.15 8.27
C HIS A 130 -1.87 4.84 7.70
N ILE A 131 -2.90 5.41 8.30
CA ILE A 131 -4.26 5.43 7.74
C ILE A 131 -4.26 6.35 6.53
N VAL A 132 -4.98 5.98 5.48
CA VAL A 132 -5.15 6.83 4.29
C VAL A 132 -6.33 7.77 4.50
N ASP A 133 -6.10 9.05 4.26
CA ASP A 133 -7.11 10.11 4.22
C ASP A 133 -7.17 10.78 2.83
N GLU A 134 -7.84 11.93 2.71
CA GLU A 134 -7.98 12.66 1.45
C GLU A 134 -6.68 13.36 1.00
N GLY A 135 -5.71 13.51 1.90
CA GLY A 135 -4.43 14.14 1.62
C GLY A 135 -3.39 13.18 1.07
N LEU A 136 -2.27 13.72 0.60
CA LEU A 136 -1.13 12.94 0.18
C LEU A 136 -0.27 12.58 1.40
N ASP A 137 -0.35 11.32 1.85
CA ASP A 137 0.40 10.78 2.99
C ASP A 137 0.24 11.58 4.31
N THR A 138 -0.95 12.15 4.53
CA THR A 138 -1.26 13.02 5.69
C THR A 138 -2.01 12.31 6.82
N GLY A 139 -2.46 11.09 6.60
CA GLY A 139 -3.28 10.36 7.56
C GLY A 139 -2.55 9.94 8.83
N HIS A 140 -3.33 9.50 9.80
CA HIS A 140 -2.82 9.12 11.12
C HIS A 140 -1.75 8.02 11.06
N VAL A 141 -0.60 8.29 11.65
CA VAL A 141 0.53 7.36 11.73
C VAL A 141 0.22 6.23 12.72
N MET A 142 0.29 5.00 12.24
CA MET A 142 0.11 3.79 13.05
C MET A 142 1.42 3.25 13.62
N ALA A 143 2.47 3.26 12.80
CA ALA A 143 3.81 2.85 13.19
C ALA A 143 4.86 3.49 12.28
N GLN A 144 6.04 3.71 12.82
CA GLN A 144 7.21 4.17 12.07
C GLN A 144 8.46 3.44 12.52
N GLU A 145 9.40 3.28 11.60
CA GLU A 145 10.72 2.77 11.90
C GLU A 145 11.79 3.53 11.15
N ALA A 146 12.78 4.03 11.88
CA ALA A 146 13.90 4.78 11.33
C ALA A 146 14.95 3.86 10.67
N VAL A 147 15.49 4.32 9.54
CA VAL A 147 16.54 3.63 8.78
C VAL A 147 17.65 4.64 8.48
N PRO A 148 18.93 4.38 8.83
CA PRO A 148 20.04 5.21 8.42
C PRO A 148 20.13 5.26 6.89
N VAL A 149 20.43 6.43 6.33
CA VAL A 149 20.55 6.58 4.87
C VAL A 149 21.80 5.87 4.34
N GLU A 150 22.92 5.95 5.07
CA GLU A 150 24.14 5.27 4.66
C GLU A 150 24.15 3.76 5.00
N PRO A 151 24.71 2.91 4.14
CA PRO A 151 25.19 3.18 2.78
C PRO A 151 24.04 3.41 1.78
N ARG A 152 24.17 4.44 0.93
CA ARG A 152 23.10 4.88 0.01
C ARG A 152 22.70 3.82 -1.00
N GLU A 153 23.66 3.03 -1.46
CA GLU A 153 23.46 1.99 -2.49
C GLU A 153 22.48 0.90 -2.08
N THR A 154 22.35 0.67 -0.77
CA THR A 154 21.44 -0.36 -0.23
C THR A 154 20.22 0.23 0.47
N LEU A 155 20.00 1.54 0.42
CA LEU A 155 18.91 2.19 1.14
C LEU A 155 17.54 1.62 0.76
N ALA A 156 17.25 1.50 -0.54
CA ALA A 156 15.97 0.97 -1.00
C ALA A 156 15.72 -0.46 -0.50
N GLU A 157 16.72 -1.34 -0.55
CA GLU A 157 16.62 -2.72 -0.05
C GLU A 157 16.34 -2.76 1.46
N ARG A 158 17.01 -1.89 2.23
CA ARG A 158 16.81 -1.80 3.68
C ARG A 158 15.44 -1.24 4.06
N LEU A 159 14.94 -0.26 3.31
CA LEU A 159 13.57 0.25 3.48
C LEU A 159 12.54 -0.83 3.18
N HIS A 160 12.70 -1.55 2.05
CA HIS A 160 11.81 -2.68 1.72
C HIS A 160 11.84 -3.77 2.79
N ALA A 161 13.02 -4.09 3.35
CA ALA A 161 13.11 -5.08 4.44
C ALA A 161 12.33 -4.63 5.70
N VAL A 162 12.30 -3.31 5.98
CA VAL A 162 11.50 -2.75 7.06
C VAL A 162 10.01 -2.78 6.72
N GLU A 163 9.62 -2.39 5.49
CA GLU A 163 8.24 -2.48 5.03
C GLU A 163 7.67 -3.89 5.19
N HIS A 164 8.44 -4.91 4.75
CA HIS A 164 8.01 -6.32 4.76
C HIS A 164 7.79 -6.91 6.16
N ARG A 165 8.28 -6.28 7.22
CA ARG A 165 7.98 -6.72 8.59
C ARG A 165 7.06 -5.77 9.34
N LEU A 166 7.16 -4.45 9.08
CA LEU A 166 6.35 -3.45 9.76
C LEU A 166 4.89 -3.49 9.30
N LEU A 167 4.66 -3.56 7.98
CA LEU A 167 3.33 -3.60 7.40
C LEU A 167 2.53 -4.84 7.85
N PRO A 168 3.03 -6.09 7.74
CA PRO A 168 2.29 -7.26 8.23
C PRO A 168 1.97 -7.19 9.72
N LYS A 169 2.89 -6.67 10.54
CA LYS A 169 2.67 -6.49 11.98
C LYS A 169 1.49 -5.56 12.26
N VAL A 170 1.48 -4.37 11.64
CA VAL A 170 0.39 -3.40 11.83
C VAL A 170 -0.94 -3.95 11.34
N VAL A 171 -0.94 -4.60 10.17
CA VAL A 171 -2.14 -5.19 9.58
C VAL A 171 -2.68 -6.33 10.45
N SER A 172 -1.81 -7.16 11.02
CA SER A 172 -2.20 -8.21 11.98
C SER A 172 -2.87 -7.62 13.22
N ASP A 173 -2.30 -6.56 13.80
CA ASP A 173 -2.86 -5.88 14.97
C ASP A 173 -4.24 -5.26 14.68
N LEU A 174 -4.45 -4.76 13.45
CA LEU A 174 -5.75 -4.24 13.01
C LEU A 174 -6.80 -5.34 12.78
N CYS A 175 -6.38 -6.52 12.31
CA CYS A 175 -7.27 -7.66 12.12
C CYS A 175 -7.71 -8.31 13.44
N ALA A 176 -6.96 -8.13 14.51
CA ALA A 176 -7.24 -8.68 15.84
C ALA A 176 -8.25 -7.85 16.65
N ARG A 177 -8.54 -6.63 16.21
CA ARG A 177 -9.50 -5.71 16.83
C ARG A 177 -10.91 -5.90 16.28
#